data_589f8fdd3554c34408c78af3f377a02b
#
_entry.id   589f8fdd3554c34408c78af3f377a02b
#
_cell.length_a   1.000
_cell.length_b   1.000
_cell.length_c   1.000
_cell.angle_alpha   90.00
_cell.angle_beta   90.00
_cell.angle_gamma   90.00
#
_symmetry.space_group_name_H-M   'P 1'
#
loop_
_entity.id
_entity.type
_entity.pdbx_description
1 polymer ?
#
loop_
_entity_poly.entity_id
_entity_poly.type
_entity_poly.pdbx_seq_one_letter_code
_entity_poly.pdbx_strand_id
1 'polypeptide(L)'
;MISWRKHYKRGLIAIGLLLSTSASIYAQGDAKNGEKLFKANCTACHALDKQLVGPALGGVVDRLKKEQNLDTDWLHKWIKDNKSLRESGDKYAIEVYEKFNKTEMLAYPNLT
;
A
#
# COMPACT_ATOMS: atom_id res chain seq x y z
N MET A 1 -56.00 36.41 41.99
CA MET A 1 -55.42 36.02 40.67
C MET A 1 -53.92 35.89 40.80
N ILE A 2 -53.41 34.71 40.81
CA ILE A 2 -51.99 34.47 40.99
C ILE A 2 -51.40 34.26 39.62
N SER A 3 -50.57 35.20 39.17
CA SER A 3 -49.86 35.15 37.89
C SER A 3 -48.64 34.23 38.05
N TRP A 4 -48.70 33.07 37.44
CA TRP A 4 -47.58 32.15 37.37
C TRP A 4 -46.71 32.52 36.17
N ARG A 5 -45.76 33.44 36.34
CA ARG A 5 -44.71 33.66 35.39
C ARG A 5 -43.70 32.52 35.51
N LYS A 6 -43.86 31.52 34.67
CA LYS A 6 -42.87 30.46 34.50
C LYS A 6 -41.58 31.06 33.91
N HIS A 7 -40.57 31.21 34.72
CA HIS A 7 -39.24 31.45 34.25
C HIS A 7 -38.70 30.20 33.59
N TYR A 8 -38.87 30.11 32.28
CA TYR A 8 -38.09 29.15 31.50
C TYR A 8 -36.62 29.63 31.48
N LYS A 9 -35.87 29.08 32.41
CA LYS A 9 -34.39 29.16 32.28
C LYS A 9 -34.03 28.38 31.05
N ARG A 10 -33.65 29.12 30.02
CA ARG A 10 -33.06 28.58 28.79
C ARG A 10 -31.73 27.93 29.18
N GLY A 11 -31.77 26.66 29.48
CA GLY A 11 -30.57 25.85 29.51
C GLY A 11 -30.05 25.72 28.07
N LEU A 12 -29.03 26.48 27.75
CA LEU A 12 -28.24 26.25 26.57
C LEU A 12 -27.50 24.93 26.75
N ILE A 13 -28.11 23.86 26.22
CA ILE A 13 -27.40 22.61 26.03
C ILE A 13 -26.42 22.87 24.91
N ALA A 14 -25.19 23.22 25.27
CA ALA A 14 -24.08 23.19 24.34
C ALA A 14 -23.84 21.72 23.99
N ILE A 15 -24.47 21.27 22.93
CA ILE A 15 -24.10 20.00 22.29
C ILE A 15 -22.73 20.24 21.68
N GLY A 16 -21.69 19.92 22.45
CA GLY A 16 -20.34 19.83 21.96
C GLY A 16 -20.29 18.73 20.89
N LEU A 17 -20.32 19.14 19.63
CA LEU A 17 -20.06 18.28 18.50
C LEU A 17 -18.58 17.88 18.57
N LEU A 18 -18.29 16.78 19.25
CA LEU A 18 -17.00 16.11 19.21
C LEU A 18 -16.82 15.63 17.76
N LEU A 19 -16.21 16.47 16.94
CA LEU A 19 -15.63 16.06 15.66
C LEU A 19 -14.51 15.07 16.00
N SER A 20 -14.86 13.80 16.03
CA SER A 20 -13.90 12.71 16.02
C SER A 20 -13.21 12.76 14.66
N THR A 21 -12.13 13.50 14.54
CA THR A 21 -11.23 13.39 13.41
C THR A 21 -10.59 12.00 13.52
N SER A 22 -11.18 11.04 12.84
CA SER A 22 -10.55 9.75 12.61
C SER A 22 -9.29 10.03 11.78
N ALA A 23 -8.17 10.25 12.44
CA ALA A 23 -6.87 10.23 11.80
C ALA A 23 -6.72 8.80 11.28
N SER A 24 -6.90 8.61 9.97
CA SER A 24 -6.53 7.38 9.30
C SER A 24 -5.03 7.25 9.47
N ILE A 25 -4.63 6.46 10.46
CA ILE A 25 -3.24 6.05 10.61
C ILE A 25 -3.00 5.08 9.47
N TYR A 26 -2.62 5.63 8.32
CA TYR A 26 -2.01 4.80 7.30
C TYR A 26 -0.74 4.26 7.94
N ALA A 27 -0.65 2.95 8.11
CA ALA A 27 0.59 2.30 8.45
C ALA A 27 1.56 2.51 7.28
N GLN A 28 2.20 3.67 7.24
CA GLN A 28 3.30 3.91 6.33
C GLN A 28 4.46 3.06 6.84
N GLY A 29 4.93 2.17 5.97
CA GLY A 29 6.15 1.44 6.25
C GLY A 29 7.31 2.41 6.52
N ASP A 30 8.31 1.95 7.23
CA ASP A 30 9.54 2.72 7.47
C ASP A 30 10.33 2.83 6.16
N ALA A 31 10.21 3.98 5.48
CA ALA A 31 10.87 4.24 4.21
C ALA A 31 12.41 4.13 4.30
N LYS A 32 12.99 4.51 5.42
CA LYS A 32 14.44 4.42 5.63
C LYS A 32 14.90 2.96 5.79
N ASN A 33 14.11 2.16 6.47
CA ASN A 33 14.35 0.72 6.55
C ASN A 33 14.12 0.07 5.19
N GLY A 34 13.07 0.43 4.48
CA GLY A 34 12.78 -0.03 3.12
C GLY A 34 13.92 0.26 2.14
N GLU A 35 14.53 1.43 2.20
CA GLU A 35 15.71 1.77 1.39
C GLU A 35 16.89 0.84 1.68
N LYS A 36 17.16 0.53 2.94
CA LYS A 36 18.22 -0.42 3.32
C LYS A 36 17.94 -1.83 2.80
N LEU A 37 16.71 -2.30 2.95
CA LEU A 37 16.29 -3.61 2.45
C LEU A 37 16.40 -3.70 0.93
N PHE A 38 15.98 -2.66 0.22
CA PHE A 38 16.09 -2.55 -1.22
C PHE A 38 17.56 -2.62 -1.68
N LYS A 39 18.43 -1.84 -1.07
CA LYS A 39 19.86 -1.84 -1.38
C LYS A 39 20.52 -3.20 -1.13
N ALA A 40 20.12 -3.88 -0.06
CA ALA A 40 20.69 -5.17 0.31
C ALA A 40 20.21 -6.33 -0.56
N ASN A 41 18.95 -6.30 -1.03
CA ASN A 41 18.30 -7.46 -1.62
C ASN A 41 17.92 -7.29 -3.10
N CYS A 42 17.75 -6.08 -3.59
CA CYS A 42 17.09 -5.83 -4.88
C CYS A 42 17.99 -5.22 -5.96
N THR A 43 19.03 -4.50 -5.56
CA THR A 43 19.85 -3.70 -6.49
C THR A 43 20.74 -4.50 -7.42
N ALA A 44 20.94 -5.80 -7.15
CA ALA A 44 21.65 -6.69 -8.08
C ALA A 44 20.88 -6.86 -9.41
N CYS A 45 19.54 -6.80 -9.37
CA CYS A 45 18.68 -7.05 -10.52
C CYS A 45 17.76 -5.88 -10.88
N HIS A 46 17.59 -4.91 -9.99
CA HIS A 46 16.68 -3.76 -10.17
C HIS A 46 17.38 -2.42 -9.93
N ALA A 47 17.01 -1.44 -10.72
CA ALA A 47 17.25 -0.02 -10.46
C ALA A 47 15.90 0.72 -10.40
N LEU A 48 15.91 1.96 -9.91
CA LEU A 48 14.69 2.78 -9.87
C LEU A 48 14.38 3.40 -11.23
N ASP A 49 15.40 3.78 -11.97
CA ASP A 49 15.31 4.64 -13.16
C ASP A 49 15.53 3.90 -14.49
N LYS A 50 15.99 2.66 -14.45
CA LYS A 50 16.28 1.88 -15.66
C LYS A 50 16.06 0.39 -15.48
N GLN A 51 15.83 -0.30 -16.59
CA GLN A 51 15.80 -1.76 -16.61
C GLN A 51 17.21 -2.33 -16.48
N LEU A 52 17.35 -3.33 -15.63
CA LEU A 52 18.53 -4.20 -15.52
C LEU A 52 18.10 -5.63 -15.89
N VAL A 53 18.36 -6.60 -15.03
CA VAL A 53 17.80 -7.96 -15.17
C VAL A 53 16.28 -7.93 -15.07
N GLY A 54 15.77 -7.19 -14.09
CA GLY A 54 14.33 -6.92 -13.92
C GLY A 54 13.96 -5.50 -14.32
N PRO A 55 12.67 -5.15 -14.25
CA PRO A 55 12.17 -3.82 -14.59
C PRO A 55 12.68 -2.73 -13.65
N ALA A 56 12.64 -1.47 -14.14
CA ALA A 56 12.79 -0.29 -13.30
C ALA A 56 11.64 -0.21 -12.26
N LEU A 57 11.98 0.05 -11.00
CA LEU A 57 11.00 0.04 -9.91
C LEU A 57 10.54 1.43 -9.45
N GLY A 58 11.13 2.52 -9.97
CA GLY A 58 10.63 3.87 -9.68
C GLY A 58 9.17 4.02 -10.12
N GLY A 59 8.28 4.45 -9.22
CA GLY A 59 6.85 4.62 -9.48
C GLY A 59 6.08 3.32 -9.76
N VAL A 60 6.60 2.16 -9.36
CA VAL A 60 5.98 0.86 -9.66
C VAL A 60 4.56 0.74 -9.10
N VAL A 61 4.30 1.26 -7.92
CA VAL A 61 2.95 1.23 -7.30
C VAL A 61 1.93 1.97 -8.15
N ASP A 62 2.28 3.17 -8.60
CA ASP A 62 1.39 3.98 -9.46
C ASP A 62 1.15 3.32 -10.81
N ARG A 63 2.18 2.72 -11.41
CA ARG A 63 2.04 1.99 -12.68
C ARG A 63 1.13 0.78 -12.52
N LEU A 64 1.32 -0.04 -11.50
CA LEU A 64 0.46 -1.19 -11.21
C LEU A 64 -0.98 -0.78 -11.06
N LYS A 65 -1.23 0.31 -10.32
CA LYS A 65 -2.59 0.83 -10.13
C LYS A 65 -3.22 1.32 -11.43
N LYS A 66 -2.48 2.11 -12.21
CA LYS A 66 -3.00 2.74 -13.43
C LYS A 66 -3.15 1.76 -14.60
N GLU A 67 -2.18 0.89 -14.78
CA GLU A 67 -2.09 0.03 -15.98
C GLU A 67 -2.73 -1.34 -15.77
N GLN A 68 -2.69 -1.86 -14.56
CA GLN A 68 -3.13 -3.22 -14.25
C GLN A 68 -4.30 -3.27 -13.25
N ASN A 69 -4.68 -2.12 -12.66
CA ASN A 69 -5.64 -2.04 -11.56
C ASN A 69 -5.25 -2.93 -10.37
N LEU A 70 -3.96 -3.09 -10.15
CA LEU A 70 -3.36 -3.82 -9.04
C LEU A 70 -2.90 -2.86 -7.95
N ASP A 71 -2.76 -3.35 -6.74
CA ASP A 71 -2.36 -2.59 -5.56
C ASP A 71 -1.06 -3.12 -4.91
N THR A 72 -0.72 -2.54 -3.77
CA THR A 72 0.46 -2.97 -3.01
C THR A 72 0.34 -4.39 -2.48
N ASP A 73 -0.86 -4.92 -2.26
CA ASP A 73 -1.04 -6.30 -1.80
C ASP A 73 -0.60 -7.30 -2.87
N TRP A 74 -0.87 -7.00 -4.14
CA TRP A 74 -0.33 -7.80 -5.23
C TRP A 74 1.19 -7.77 -5.24
N LEU A 75 1.79 -6.59 -5.08
CA LEU A 75 3.24 -6.41 -5.05
C LEU A 75 3.88 -7.18 -3.89
N HIS A 76 3.26 -7.16 -2.72
CA HIS A 76 3.71 -7.95 -1.58
C HIS A 76 3.68 -9.46 -1.87
N LYS A 77 2.62 -9.96 -2.49
CA LYS A 77 2.51 -11.38 -2.91
C LYS A 77 3.61 -11.75 -3.89
N TRP A 78 3.86 -10.88 -4.88
CA TRP A 78 4.92 -11.07 -5.86
C TRP A 78 6.30 -11.15 -5.19
N ILE A 79 6.63 -10.23 -4.30
CA ILE A 79 7.93 -10.20 -3.61
C ILE A 79 8.09 -11.43 -2.70
N LYS A 80 7.03 -11.81 -2.00
CA LYS A 80 7.08 -12.95 -1.07
C LYS A 80 7.26 -14.28 -1.78
N ASP A 81 6.50 -14.53 -2.84
CA ASP A 81 6.52 -15.79 -3.58
C ASP A 81 5.90 -15.61 -4.97
N ASN A 82 6.69 -15.07 -5.90
CA ASN A 82 6.23 -14.86 -7.27
C ASN A 82 5.91 -16.19 -8.01
N LYS A 83 6.58 -17.27 -7.64
CA LYS A 83 6.33 -18.57 -8.24
C LYS A 83 4.92 -19.06 -7.92
N SER A 84 4.54 -19.10 -6.65
CA SER A 84 3.18 -19.48 -6.25
C SER A 84 2.12 -18.55 -6.84
N LEU A 85 2.41 -17.25 -6.95
CA LEU A 85 1.50 -16.30 -7.59
C LEU A 85 1.27 -16.63 -9.09
N ARG A 86 2.32 -16.99 -9.83
CA ARG A 86 2.21 -17.44 -11.22
C ARG A 86 1.46 -18.77 -11.32
N GLU A 87 1.76 -19.72 -10.47
CA GLU A 87 1.13 -21.04 -10.42
C GLU A 87 -0.36 -20.98 -10.06
N SER A 88 -0.79 -19.94 -9.37
CA SER A 88 -2.21 -19.66 -9.10
C SER A 88 -3.01 -19.20 -10.34
N GLY A 89 -2.32 -18.93 -11.45
CA GLY A 89 -2.95 -18.43 -12.67
C GLY A 89 -3.11 -16.90 -12.73
N ASP A 90 -2.40 -16.16 -11.88
CA ASP A 90 -2.38 -14.70 -11.95
C ASP A 90 -1.81 -14.24 -13.30
N LYS A 91 -2.65 -13.56 -14.09
CA LYS A 91 -2.34 -13.21 -15.48
C LYS A 91 -1.15 -12.27 -15.58
N TYR A 92 -1.11 -11.25 -14.71
CA TYR A 92 -0.04 -10.27 -14.77
C TYR A 92 1.29 -10.84 -14.26
N ALA A 93 1.26 -11.72 -13.27
CA ALA A 93 2.44 -12.43 -12.80
C ALA A 93 3.05 -13.30 -13.91
N ILE A 94 2.22 -13.99 -14.68
CA ILE A 94 2.65 -14.79 -15.83
C ILE A 94 3.22 -13.88 -16.93
N GLU A 95 2.53 -12.80 -17.26
CA GLU A 95 2.97 -11.82 -18.27
C GLU A 95 4.34 -11.23 -17.92
N VAL A 96 4.56 -10.80 -16.70
CA VAL A 96 5.86 -10.26 -16.24
C VAL A 96 6.96 -11.30 -16.39
N TYR A 97 6.71 -12.52 -15.97
CA TYR A 97 7.68 -13.61 -16.08
C TYR A 97 8.07 -13.89 -17.54
N GLU A 98 7.11 -13.99 -18.44
CA GLU A 98 7.35 -14.18 -19.87
C GLU A 98 8.10 -12.99 -20.48
N LYS A 99 7.70 -11.78 -20.15
CA LYS A 99 8.33 -10.54 -20.65
C LYS A 99 9.81 -10.43 -20.29
N PHE A 100 10.21 -10.97 -19.16
CA PHE A 100 11.60 -10.97 -18.69
C PHE A 100 12.30 -12.32 -18.94
N ASN A 101 11.98 -12.96 -20.06
CA ASN A 101 12.62 -14.19 -20.55
C ASN A 101 12.60 -15.35 -19.55
N LYS A 102 11.53 -15.45 -18.78
CA LYS A 102 11.36 -16.50 -17.75
C LYS A 102 12.46 -16.48 -16.68
N THR A 103 13.04 -15.31 -16.45
CA THR A 103 14.03 -15.11 -15.39
C THR A 103 13.34 -15.19 -14.03
N GLU A 104 13.78 -16.13 -13.19
CA GLU A 104 13.25 -16.26 -11.83
C GLU A 104 13.73 -15.13 -10.95
N MET A 105 12.79 -14.41 -10.36
CA MET A 105 13.07 -13.49 -9.26
C MET A 105 13.13 -14.29 -7.95
N LEU A 106 14.10 -13.99 -7.10
CA LEU A 106 14.19 -14.61 -5.77
C LEU A 106 12.95 -14.27 -4.94
N ALA A 107 12.50 -15.23 -4.16
CA ALA A 107 11.41 -15.03 -3.20
C ALA A 107 11.94 -14.51 -1.87
N TYR A 108 11.19 -13.61 -1.24
CA TYR A 108 11.54 -13.00 0.04
C TYR A 108 10.38 -13.14 1.04
N PRO A 109 10.10 -14.36 1.53
CA PRO A 109 8.92 -14.62 2.36
C PRO A 109 8.95 -13.92 3.72
N ASN A 110 10.14 -13.56 4.18
CA ASN A 110 10.36 -12.96 5.52
C ASN A 110 10.55 -11.43 5.49
N LEU A 111 10.46 -10.78 4.33
CA LEU A 111 10.45 -9.32 4.28
C LEU A 111 9.11 -8.79 4.78
N THR A 112 9.15 -7.94 5.78
CA THR A 112 7.99 -7.28 6.40
C THR A 112 8.17 -5.76 6.36
#